data_23db7ea7097a2be65b86a6b97803d9d6
#
_entry.id   23db7ea7097a2be65b86a6b97803d9d6
#
_cell.length_a   1.000
_cell.length_b   1.000
_cell.length_c   1.000
_cell.angle_alpha   90.00
_cell.angle_beta   90.00
_cell.angle_gamma   90.00
#
_symmetry.space_group_name_H-M   'P 1'
#
loop_
_entity.id
_entity.type
_entity.pdbx_description
1 polymer ?
#
loop_
_entity_poly.entity_id
_entity_poly.type
_entity_poly.pdbx_seq_one_letter_code
_entity_poly.pdbx_strand_id
1 'polypeptide(L)'
;MKIALVTAVAAFALDEDLRPLQNAMHAAGVDAPIVAWDDMTVSWRRFDAAVLRSTWDYVERLPEFLAWARAVQGQTLLLNPLEVIKNNVDKHYLAKLEAKGIAIVPSAFAEPGEDAA
;
A
#
# COMPACT_ATOMS: atom_id res chain seq x y z
N MET A 1 1.45 -15.04 -15.50
CA MET A 1 0.96 -13.88 -14.71
C MET A 1 2.14 -13.28 -13.97
N LYS A 2 2.26 -11.98 -14.03
CA LYS A 2 3.35 -11.23 -13.40
C LYS A 2 2.79 -10.18 -12.45
N ILE A 3 3.04 -10.34 -11.14
CA ILE A 3 2.47 -9.49 -10.09
C ILE A 3 3.60 -8.81 -9.33
N ALA A 4 3.62 -7.47 -9.32
CA ALA A 4 4.58 -6.71 -8.53
C ALA A 4 4.19 -6.75 -7.05
N LEU A 5 5.11 -7.16 -6.18
CA LEU A 5 5.00 -6.97 -4.74
C LEU A 5 5.63 -5.62 -4.40
N VAL A 6 4.79 -4.64 -4.07
CA VAL A 6 5.23 -3.24 -3.97
C VAL A 6 5.73 -2.93 -2.57
N THR A 7 6.97 -2.49 -2.49
CA THR A 7 7.63 -1.98 -1.29
C THR A 7 8.06 -0.52 -1.48
N ALA A 8 8.80 0.02 -0.54
CA ALA A 8 9.56 1.26 -0.67
C ALA A 8 11.06 0.96 -0.68
N VAL A 9 11.87 1.79 -1.30
CA VAL A 9 13.35 1.62 -1.26
C VAL A 9 13.83 1.53 0.20
N ALA A 10 13.33 2.38 1.07
CA ALA A 10 13.69 2.39 2.49
C ALA A 10 13.23 1.13 3.26
N ALA A 11 12.18 0.44 2.80
CA ALA A 11 11.59 -0.72 3.49
C ALA A 11 12.05 -2.07 2.93
N PHE A 12 12.73 -2.08 1.78
CA PHE A 12 13.08 -3.31 1.05
C PHE A 12 13.82 -4.35 1.91
N ALA A 13 14.75 -3.92 2.74
CA ALA A 13 15.54 -4.79 3.61
C ALA A 13 14.87 -5.05 4.98
N LEU A 14 13.77 -4.35 5.30
CA LEU A 14 13.13 -4.39 6.61
C LEU A 14 11.90 -5.30 6.65
N ASP A 15 11.27 -5.54 5.49
CA ASP A 15 10.08 -6.40 5.41
C ASP A 15 10.51 -7.87 5.24
N GLU A 16 10.55 -8.58 6.35
CA GLU A 16 10.91 -10.00 6.39
C GLU A 16 9.88 -10.91 5.72
N ASP A 17 8.64 -10.45 5.54
CA ASP A 17 7.56 -11.24 4.94
C ASP A 17 7.58 -11.24 3.40
N LEU A 18 8.28 -10.29 2.77
CA LEU A 18 8.31 -10.18 1.31
C LEU A 18 8.90 -11.42 0.64
N ARG A 19 9.99 -11.95 1.14
CA ARG A 19 10.65 -13.13 0.55
C ARG A 19 9.82 -14.41 0.71
N PRO A 20 9.28 -14.74 1.89
CA PRO A 20 8.34 -15.85 2.03
C PRO A 20 7.13 -15.74 1.11
N LEU A 21 6.53 -14.56 0.99
CA LEU A 21 5.41 -14.33 0.08
C LEU A 21 5.81 -14.54 -1.39
N GLN A 22 6.93 -13.96 -1.82
CA GLN A 22 7.45 -14.13 -3.17
C GLN A 22 7.66 -15.62 -3.49
N ASN A 23 8.27 -16.37 -2.57
CA ASN A 23 8.54 -17.81 -2.74
C ASN A 23 7.22 -18.59 -2.87
N ALA A 24 6.22 -18.28 -2.05
CA ALA A 24 4.92 -18.92 -2.12
C ALA A 24 4.21 -18.63 -3.46
N MET A 25 4.31 -17.41 -3.96
CA MET A 25 3.74 -17.03 -5.26
C MET A 25 4.46 -17.76 -6.41
N HIS A 26 5.80 -17.84 -6.36
CA HIS A 26 6.58 -18.61 -7.35
C HIS A 26 6.20 -20.10 -7.34
N ALA A 27 6.03 -20.69 -6.16
CA ALA A 27 5.58 -22.07 -6.03
C ALA A 27 4.16 -22.29 -6.61
N ALA A 28 3.33 -21.25 -6.62
CA ALA A 28 2.01 -21.25 -7.26
C ALA A 28 2.06 -20.90 -8.77
N GLY A 29 3.25 -20.77 -9.36
CA GLY A 29 3.44 -20.46 -10.78
C GLY A 29 3.27 -18.98 -11.15
N VAL A 30 3.35 -18.07 -10.19
CA VAL A 30 3.24 -16.62 -10.40
C VAL A 30 4.62 -15.97 -10.35
N ASP A 31 4.99 -15.22 -11.39
CA ASP A 31 6.16 -14.34 -11.37
C ASP A 31 5.87 -13.13 -10.47
N ALA A 32 6.55 -13.03 -9.32
CA ALA A 32 6.26 -12.04 -8.29
C ALA A 32 7.51 -11.23 -7.91
N PRO A 33 8.00 -10.33 -8.76
CA PRO A 33 9.13 -9.49 -8.41
C PRO A 33 8.77 -8.48 -7.30
N ILE A 34 9.73 -8.26 -6.41
CA ILE A 34 9.65 -7.21 -5.38
C ILE A 34 10.13 -5.91 -6.02
N VAL A 35 9.31 -4.87 -5.98
CA VAL A 35 9.52 -3.61 -6.69
C VAL A 35 9.20 -2.43 -5.77
N ALA A 36 10.09 -1.44 -5.71
CA ALA A 36 9.83 -0.25 -4.92
C ALA A 36 8.94 0.75 -5.68
N TRP A 37 7.98 1.35 -4.98
CA TRP A 37 7.08 2.36 -5.56
C TRP A 37 7.83 3.62 -5.97
N ASP A 38 8.88 3.96 -5.25
CA ASP A 38 9.72 5.13 -5.44
C ASP A 38 10.95 4.88 -6.31
N ASP A 39 11.03 3.73 -6.97
CA ASP A 39 12.01 3.47 -8.03
C ASP A 39 11.45 3.98 -9.37
N MET A 40 11.98 5.12 -9.82
CA MET A 40 11.54 5.78 -11.05
C MET A 40 11.88 5.02 -12.33
N THR A 41 12.69 3.97 -12.27
CA THR A 41 13.07 3.16 -13.45
C THR A 41 12.05 2.07 -13.78
N VAL A 42 11.05 1.86 -12.90
CA VAL A 42 10.06 0.79 -13.04
C VAL A 42 9.02 1.12 -14.11
N SER A 43 8.83 0.22 -15.06
CA SER A 43 7.70 0.26 -16.00
C SER A 43 6.54 -0.56 -15.45
N TRP A 44 5.53 0.10 -14.94
CA TRP A 44 4.38 -0.56 -14.29
C TRP A 44 3.47 -1.31 -15.26
N ARG A 45 3.46 -0.93 -16.54
CA ARG A 45 2.67 -1.59 -17.60
C ARG A 45 3.04 -3.04 -17.84
N ARG A 46 4.22 -3.46 -17.41
CA ARG A 46 4.70 -4.84 -17.57
C ARG A 46 4.11 -5.83 -16.56
N PHE A 47 3.35 -5.34 -15.58
CA PHE A 47 2.71 -6.16 -14.55
C PHE A 47 1.22 -6.31 -14.83
N ASP A 48 0.70 -7.51 -14.56
CA ASP A 48 -0.74 -7.77 -14.57
C ASP A 48 -1.44 -7.17 -13.36
N ALA A 49 -0.73 -7.12 -12.22
CA ALA A 49 -1.18 -6.45 -11.01
C ALA A 49 0.00 -5.93 -10.19
N ALA A 50 -0.28 -4.96 -9.34
CA ALA A 50 0.63 -4.44 -8.33
C ALA A 50 -0.04 -4.51 -6.96
N VAL A 51 0.55 -5.25 -6.03
CA VAL A 51 0.03 -5.48 -4.68
C VAL A 51 0.86 -4.66 -3.69
N LEU A 52 0.20 -3.73 -3.00
CA LEU A 52 0.86 -2.93 -1.96
C LEU A 52 1.21 -3.79 -0.75
N ARG A 53 2.47 -3.75 -0.34
CA ARG A 53 2.96 -4.50 0.81
C ARG A 53 3.61 -3.57 1.83
N SER A 54 4.83 -3.14 1.61
CA SER A 54 5.64 -2.39 2.56
C SER A 54 5.99 -0.98 2.06
N THR A 55 4.98 -0.23 1.68
CA THR A 55 5.09 1.18 1.29
C THR A 55 5.07 2.10 2.53
N TRP A 56 5.80 1.73 3.58
CA TRP A 56 5.64 2.27 4.94
C TRP A 56 6.03 3.73 5.08
N ASP A 57 6.82 4.27 4.17
CA ASP A 57 7.22 5.68 4.14
C ASP A 57 6.14 6.62 3.55
N TYR A 58 4.99 6.08 3.13
CA TYR A 58 3.92 6.87 2.50
C TYR A 58 3.40 8.01 3.40
N VAL A 59 3.49 7.86 4.72
CA VAL A 59 3.00 8.84 5.70
C VAL A 59 3.78 10.15 5.57
N GLU A 60 5.08 10.06 5.35
CA GLU A 60 5.98 11.20 5.22
C GLU A 60 6.00 11.76 3.79
N ARG A 61 5.52 10.97 2.82
CA ARG A 61 5.58 11.27 1.38
C ARG A 61 4.21 11.12 0.71
N LEU A 62 3.14 11.46 1.44
CA LEU A 62 1.77 11.19 1.02
C LEU A 62 1.40 11.78 -0.35
N PRO A 63 1.71 13.05 -0.67
CA PRO A 63 1.40 13.61 -1.99
C PRO A 63 2.07 12.83 -3.14
N GLU A 64 3.34 12.45 -2.97
CA GLU A 64 4.09 11.66 -3.96
C GLU A 64 3.48 10.27 -4.12
N PHE A 65 3.17 9.61 -3.01
CA PHE A 65 2.58 8.27 -3.02
C PHE A 65 1.21 8.24 -3.70
N LEU A 66 0.34 9.21 -3.42
CA LEU A 66 -0.97 9.31 -4.07
C LEU A 66 -0.86 9.63 -5.56
N ALA A 67 0.10 10.47 -5.96
CA ALA A 67 0.37 10.75 -7.37
C ALA A 67 0.87 9.49 -8.09
N TRP A 68 1.77 8.73 -7.46
CA TRP A 68 2.23 7.44 -7.97
C TRP A 68 1.06 6.44 -8.12
N ALA A 69 0.24 6.27 -7.08
CA ALA A 69 -0.89 5.33 -7.11
C ALA A 69 -1.88 5.66 -8.24
N ARG A 70 -2.16 6.96 -8.44
CA ARG A 70 -3.00 7.43 -9.56
C ARG A 70 -2.41 7.05 -10.92
N ALA A 71 -1.12 7.28 -11.11
CA ALA A 71 -0.43 6.97 -12.37
C ALA A 71 -0.38 5.46 -12.63
N VAL A 72 -0.11 4.66 -11.60
CA VAL A 72 0.02 3.21 -11.70
C VAL A 72 -1.34 2.55 -11.95
N GLN A 73 -2.41 3.02 -11.32
CA GLN A 73 -3.77 2.51 -11.53
C GLN A 73 -4.23 2.64 -12.99
N GLY A 74 -3.71 3.62 -13.73
CA GLY A 74 -3.94 3.75 -15.16
C GLY A 74 -3.12 2.79 -16.04
N GLN A 75 -2.18 2.05 -15.47
CA GLN A 75 -1.24 1.18 -16.18
C GLN A 75 -1.38 -0.30 -15.85
N THR A 76 -1.75 -0.63 -14.64
CA THR A 76 -1.94 -2.01 -14.15
C THR A 76 -3.03 -2.04 -13.08
N LEU A 77 -3.48 -3.24 -12.74
CA LEU A 77 -4.43 -3.45 -11.63
C LEU A 77 -3.73 -3.19 -10.30
N LEU A 78 -4.07 -2.07 -9.66
CA LEU A 78 -3.53 -1.71 -8.35
C LEU A 78 -4.39 -2.31 -7.21
N LEU A 79 -3.80 -3.09 -6.35
CA LEU A 79 -4.41 -3.68 -5.16
C LEU A 79 -3.70 -3.15 -3.89
N ASN A 80 -4.34 -2.34 -3.12
CA ASN A 80 -5.71 -1.82 -3.18
C ASN A 80 -5.81 -0.66 -4.20
N PRO A 81 -7.02 -0.40 -4.78
CA PRO A 81 -7.20 0.72 -5.70
C PRO A 81 -7.08 2.08 -4.99
N LEU A 82 -6.83 3.12 -5.79
CA LEU A 82 -6.57 4.49 -5.29
C LEU A 82 -7.62 4.99 -4.30
N GLU A 83 -8.91 4.74 -4.56
CA GLU A 83 -9.98 5.19 -3.65
C GLU A 83 -9.93 4.52 -2.28
N VAL A 84 -9.53 3.25 -2.23
CA VAL A 84 -9.29 2.54 -0.96
C VAL A 84 -8.07 3.11 -0.26
N ILE A 85 -6.98 3.37 -0.98
CA ILE A 85 -5.78 4.01 -0.41
C ILE A 85 -6.14 5.35 0.22
N LYS A 86 -6.81 6.24 -0.52
CA LYS A 86 -7.24 7.56 -0.03
C LYS A 86 -8.08 7.46 1.24
N ASN A 87 -8.97 6.48 1.31
CA ASN A 87 -9.82 6.27 2.47
C ASN A 87 -9.04 5.76 3.69
N ASN A 88 -8.00 4.96 3.47
CA ASN A 88 -7.25 4.27 4.53
C ASN A 88 -6.04 5.03 5.06
N VAL A 89 -5.56 6.06 4.37
CA VAL A 89 -4.39 6.84 4.82
C VAL A 89 -4.68 7.68 6.06
N ASP A 90 -5.95 7.97 6.34
CA ASP A 90 -6.41 8.64 7.54
C ASP A 90 -7.20 7.65 8.40
N LYS A 91 -6.80 7.44 9.65
CA LYS A 91 -7.44 6.50 10.58
C LYS A 91 -8.87 6.87 10.96
N HIS A 92 -9.36 8.05 10.63
CA HIS A 92 -10.76 8.42 10.79
C HIS A 92 -11.74 7.51 10.03
N TYR A 93 -11.26 6.67 9.11
CA TYR A 93 -12.10 5.63 8.49
C TYR A 93 -12.70 4.67 9.51
N LEU A 94 -12.05 4.47 10.67
CA LEU A 94 -12.59 3.64 11.76
C LEU A 94 -13.92 4.18 12.26
N ALA A 95 -14.04 5.50 12.44
CA ALA A 95 -15.32 6.12 12.83
C ALA A 95 -16.44 5.90 11.80
N LYS A 96 -16.07 5.89 10.51
CA LYS A 96 -17.03 5.59 9.42
C LYS A 96 -17.50 4.14 9.44
N LEU A 97 -16.62 3.20 9.79
CA LEU A 97 -16.98 1.79 9.95
C LEU A 97 -17.90 1.59 11.16
N GLU A 98 -17.57 2.21 12.29
CA GLU A 98 -18.38 2.15 13.50
C GLU A 98 -19.80 2.71 13.27
N ALA A 99 -19.91 3.85 12.57
CA ALA A 99 -21.18 4.43 12.20
C ALA A 99 -22.06 3.52 11.33
N LYS A 100 -21.45 2.56 10.63
CA LYS A 100 -22.13 1.52 9.84
C LYS A 100 -22.42 0.24 10.62
N GLY A 101 -22.19 0.22 11.93
CA GLY A 101 -22.42 -0.93 12.79
C GLY A 101 -21.31 -2.00 12.72
N ILE A 102 -20.15 -1.68 12.15
CA ILE A 102 -19.01 -2.59 12.10
C ILE A 102 -18.19 -2.41 13.38
N ALA A 103 -17.93 -3.50 14.10
CA ALA A 103 -17.11 -3.47 15.31
C ALA A 103 -15.68 -3.02 14.99
N ILE A 104 -15.20 -2.04 15.73
CA ILE A 104 -13.83 -1.54 15.64
C ILE A 104 -13.13 -1.65 16.99
N VAL A 105 -11.81 -1.55 17.00
CA VAL A 105 -11.06 -1.33 18.25
C VAL A 105 -11.44 0.03 18.80
N PRO A 106 -11.80 0.16 20.10
CA PRO A 106 -12.08 1.46 20.71
C PRO A 106 -10.97 2.47 20.42
N SER A 107 -11.33 3.59 19.81
CA SER A 107 -10.35 4.55 19.27
C SER A 107 -10.76 5.97 19.63
N ALA A 108 -9.77 6.80 19.93
CA ALA A 108 -9.91 8.24 20.09
C ALA A 108 -8.98 8.93 19.08
N PHE A 109 -9.41 10.08 18.58
CA PHE A 109 -8.66 10.86 17.61
C PHE A 109 -8.25 12.18 18.21
N ALA A 110 -6.99 12.59 17.98
CA ALA A 110 -6.48 13.91 18.26
C ALA A 110 -6.25 14.63 16.92
N GLU A 111 -6.81 15.80 16.78
CA GLU A 111 -6.58 16.62 15.58
C GLU A 111 -5.20 17.32 15.66
N PRO A 112 -4.63 17.72 14.50
CA PRO A 112 -3.37 18.46 14.51
C PRO A 112 -3.43 19.70 15.40
N GLY A 113 -2.52 19.78 16.38
CA GLY A 113 -2.48 20.87 17.37
C GLY A 113 -3.25 20.61 18.66
N GLU A 114 -4.01 19.51 18.75
CA GLU A 114 -4.63 19.08 20.00
C GLU A 114 -3.64 18.27 20.86
N ASP A 115 -3.77 18.41 22.18
CA ASP A 115 -3.00 17.61 23.12
C ASP A 115 -3.58 16.20 23.19
N ALA A 116 -2.77 15.19 22.89
CA ALA A 116 -3.17 13.78 22.87
C ALA A 116 -3.14 13.09 24.25
N ALA A 117 -3.04 13.88 25.31
CA ALA A 117 -2.97 13.37 26.69
C ALA A 117 -4.28 12.68 27.14
#